data_f375e6757f8eebeab82feca0de12afc7
#
_entry.id   f375e6757f8eebeab82feca0de12afc7
#
_cell.length_a   1.000
_cell.length_b   1.000
_cell.length_c   1.000
_cell.angle_alpha   90.00
_cell.angle_beta   90.00
_cell.angle_gamma   90.00
#
_symmetry.space_group_name_H-M   'P 1'
#
loop_
_entity.id
_entity.type
_entity.pdbx_description
1 polymer ?
#
loop_
_entity_poly.entity_id
_entity_poly.type
_entity_poly.pdbx_seq_one_letter_code
_entity_poly.pdbx_strand_id
1 'polypeptide(L)'
;QINKKKLPLMDTVISAVNCTYPKADEKEIEFVFDYAKELETCMVMQDKRWLGEAIINVLDNAVKYSPEHSKITIRLQKRTGFVRIEIEDQGIGIPQSEYHKIFQRFYRGTAPEVREKSGTGIGLYLSRQIIEQHGGTITVASGKVRKGSTFLIQLPENGLS
;
A
#
# COMPACT_ATOMS: atom_id res chain seq x y z
N GLN A 1 -2.36 -11.26 -16.56
CA GLN A 1 -1.39 -10.71 -17.52
C GLN A 1 -1.38 -9.20 -17.44
N ILE A 2 -0.22 -8.63 -17.21
CA ILE A 2 -0.09 -7.18 -17.16
C ILE A 2 0.54 -6.66 -18.45
N ASN A 3 0.16 -5.43 -18.78
CA ASN A 3 0.66 -4.75 -19.95
C ASN A 3 1.35 -3.47 -19.49
N LYS A 4 2.68 -3.52 -19.33
CA LYS A 4 3.45 -2.42 -18.76
C LYS A 4 3.76 -1.34 -19.77
N LYS A 5 3.63 -0.09 -19.35
CA LYS A 5 4.02 1.10 -20.09
C LYS A 5 4.76 2.04 -19.16
N LYS A 6 5.59 2.90 -19.73
CA LYS A 6 6.31 3.91 -18.94
C LYS A 6 5.36 5.06 -18.63
N LEU A 7 4.94 5.17 -17.39
CA LEU A 7 3.91 6.12 -16.95
C LEU A 7 4.31 6.78 -15.64
N PRO A 8 3.79 7.99 -15.35
CA PRO A 8 4.07 8.65 -14.06
C PRO A 8 3.52 7.85 -12.89
N LEU A 9 4.38 7.55 -11.94
CA LEU A 9 3.97 6.82 -10.74
C LEU A 9 2.98 7.64 -9.91
N MET A 10 3.20 8.95 -9.81
CA MET A 10 2.35 9.83 -9.00
C MET A 10 0.88 9.76 -9.43
N ASP A 11 0.62 9.70 -10.74
CA ASP A 11 -0.75 9.61 -11.24
C ASP A 11 -1.45 8.36 -10.75
N THR A 12 -0.73 7.24 -10.72
CA THR A 12 -1.28 5.96 -10.24
C THR A 12 -1.58 6.02 -8.75
N VAL A 13 -0.68 6.60 -7.97
CA VAL A 13 -0.86 6.73 -6.52
C VAL A 13 -2.03 7.66 -6.21
N ILE A 14 -2.12 8.80 -6.88
CA ILE A 14 -3.20 9.76 -6.68
C ILE A 14 -4.54 9.13 -7.04
N SER A 15 -4.61 8.41 -8.15
CA SER A 15 -5.85 7.73 -8.56
C SER A 15 -6.30 6.72 -7.50
N ALA A 16 -5.35 5.97 -6.93
CA ALA A 16 -5.67 5.01 -5.88
C ALA A 16 -6.20 5.68 -4.62
N VAL A 17 -5.58 6.80 -4.23
CA VAL A 17 -6.04 7.57 -3.07
C VAL A 17 -7.44 8.11 -3.32
N ASN A 18 -7.70 8.64 -4.50
CA ASN A 18 -9.02 9.16 -4.85
C ASN A 18 -10.10 8.07 -4.78
N CYS A 19 -9.78 6.85 -5.19
CA CYS A 19 -10.71 5.73 -5.09
C CYS A 19 -11.03 5.36 -3.65
N THR A 20 -10.08 5.55 -2.74
CA THR A 20 -10.21 5.17 -1.33
C THR A 20 -10.77 6.31 -0.48
N TYR A 21 -10.68 7.53 -0.98
CA TYR A 21 -11.05 8.72 -0.23
C TYR A 21 -12.44 8.67 0.41
N PRO A 22 -13.50 8.22 -0.28
CA PRO A 22 -14.83 8.20 0.33
C PRO A 22 -14.90 7.38 1.61
N LYS A 23 -14.22 6.24 1.65
CA LYS A 23 -14.18 5.39 2.84
C LYS A 23 -13.39 6.03 3.97
N ALA A 24 -12.28 6.70 3.63
CA ALA A 24 -11.47 7.40 4.61
C ALA A 24 -12.25 8.59 5.18
N ASP A 25 -12.97 9.31 4.33
CA ASP A 25 -13.75 10.47 4.74
C ASP A 25 -14.86 10.09 5.73
N GLU A 26 -15.49 8.94 5.55
CA GLU A 26 -16.50 8.43 6.50
C GLU A 26 -15.93 8.27 7.90
N LYS A 27 -14.65 7.98 8.03
CA LYS A 27 -13.95 7.83 9.30
C LYS A 27 -13.16 9.08 9.67
N GLU A 28 -13.29 10.13 8.89
CA GLU A 28 -12.54 11.38 9.06
C GLU A 28 -11.03 11.12 9.13
N ILE A 29 -10.55 10.19 8.31
CA ILE A 29 -9.12 9.88 8.18
C ILE A 29 -8.52 10.80 7.15
N GLU A 30 -7.41 11.43 7.50
CA GLU A 30 -6.68 12.34 6.62
C GLU A 30 -5.57 11.58 5.89
N PHE A 31 -5.47 11.79 4.58
CA PHE A 31 -4.31 11.33 3.81
C PHE A 31 -3.26 12.43 3.81
N VAL A 32 -2.03 12.05 4.15
CA VAL A 32 -0.88 12.96 4.15
C VAL A 32 0.13 12.45 3.15
N PHE A 33 0.54 13.31 2.21
CA PHE A 33 1.56 12.98 1.22
C PHE A 33 2.90 13.58 1.64
N ASP A 34 3.96 12.78 1.55
CA ASP A 34 5.32 13.19 1.87
C ASP A 34 6.25 12.66 0.79
N TYR A 35 6.76 13.57 -0.06
CA TYR A 35 7.64 13.20 -1.16
C TYR A 35 8.49 14.39 -1.60
N ALA A 36 9.66 14.09 -2.14
CA ALA A 36 10.50 15.11 -2.76
C ALA A 36 9.93 15.47 -4.14
N LYS A 37 10.13 16.70 -4.56
CA LYS A 37 9.56 17.22 -5.81
C LYS A 37 9.88 16.37 -7.03
N GLU A 38 11.03 15.72 -7.07
CA GLU A 38 11.44 14.86 -8.18
C GLU A 38 10.48 13.69 -8.41
N LEU A 39 9.72 13.31 -7.40
CA LEU A 39 8.76 12.22 -7.53
C LEU A 39 7.53 12.60 -8.35
N GLU A 40 7.29 13.91 -8.53
CA GLU A 40 6.15 14.37 -9.34
C GLU A 40 6.27 13.95 -10.80
N THR A 41 7.50 13.79 -11.28
CA THR A 41 7.76 13.41 -12.67
C THR A 41 8.38 12.03 -12.81
N CYS A 42 8.47 11.29 -11.72
CA CYS A 42 9.09 9.96 -11.74
C CYS A 42 8.26 8.99 -12.56
N MET A 43 8.90 8.33 -13.52
CA MET A 43 8.26 7.38 -14.41
C MET A 43 8.66 5.96 -14.01
N VAL A 44 7.71 5.04 -14.07
CA VAL A 44 8.00 3.62 -13.87
C VAL A 44 7.28 2.81 -14.95
N MET A 45 7.84 1.66 -15.27
CA MET A 45 7.18 0.70 -16.15
C MET A 45 6.07 0.02 -15.36
N GLN A 46 4.83 0.23 -15.78
CA GLN A 46 3.69 -0.25 -15.00
C GLN A 46 2.47 -0.52 -15.88
N ASP A 47 1.65 -1.42 -15.40
CA ASP A 47 0.27 -1.53 -15.84
C ASP A 47 -0.54 -0.70 -14.84
N LYS A 48 -0.91 0.50 -15.23
CA LYS A 48 -1.54 1.47 -14.32
C LYS A 48 -2.78 0.91 -13.65
N ARG A 49 -3.60 0.17 -14.39
CA ARG A 49 -4.83 -0.41 -13.86
C ARG A 49 -4.52 -1.40 -12.73
N TRP A 50 -3.61 -2.35 -12.99
CA TRP A 50 -3.30 -3.38 -12.00
C TRP A 50 -2.48 -2.84 -10.84
N LEU A 51 -1.50 -1.98 -11.11
CA LEU A 51 -0.73 -1.36 -10.02
C LEU A 51 -1.65 -0.53 -9.14
N GLY A 52 -2.59 0.20 -9.75
CA GLY A 52 -3.60 0.95 -9.01
C GLY A 52 -4.41 0.04 -8.09
N GLU A 53 -4.84 -1.11 -8.59
CA GLU A 53 -5.59 -2.09 -7.77
C GLU A 53 -4.77 -2.57 -6.59
N ALA A 54 -3.49 -2.85 -6.80
CA ALA A 54 -2.62 -3.29 -5.72
C ALA A 54 -2.50 -2.22 -4.62
N ILE A 55 -2.35 -0.97 -5.02
CA ILE A 55 -2.24 0.15 -4.07
C ILE A 55 -3.58 0.37 -3.36
N ILE A 56 -4.69 0.31 -4.09
CA ILE A 56 -6.03 0.44 -3.48
C ILE A 56 -6.23 -0.61 -2.40
N ASN A 57 -5.84 -1.85 -2.65
CA ASN A 57 -5.99 -2.92 -1.65
C ASN A 57 -5.24 -2.60 -0.36
N VAL A 58 -4.03 -2.05 -0.47
CA VAL A 58 -3.24 -1.66 0.70
C VAL A 58 -3.90 -0.48 1.42
N LEU A 59 -4.37 0.51 0.66
CA LEU A 59 -5.04 1.68 1.23
C LEU A 59 -6.36 1.31 1.90
N ASP A 60 -7.15 0.45 1.27
CA ASP A 60 -8.41 -0.03 1.85
C ASP A 60 -8.15 -0.73 3.18
N ASN A 61 -7.10 -1.54 3.23
CA ASN A 61 -6.70 -2.22 4.44
C ASN A 61 -6.30 -1.22 5.53
N ALA A 62 -5.55 -0.19 5.16
CA ALA A 62 -5.13 0.86 6.10
C ALA A 62 -6.34 1.60 6.68
N VAL A 63 -7.29 1.98 5.83
CA VAL A 63 -8.52 2.66 6.29
C VAL A 63 -9.34 1.76 7.19
N LYS A 64 -9.46 0.49 6.82
CA LYS A 64 -10.29 -0.48 7.54
C LYS A 64 -9.84 -0.67 9.00
N TYR A 65 -8.54 -0.71 9.23
CA TYR A 65 -8.00 -0.99 10.55
C TYR A 65 -7.52 0.25 11.31
N SER A 66 -7.66 1.42 10.73
CA SER A 66 -7.30 2.67 11.41
C SER A 66 -8.48 3.21 12.20
N PRO A 67 -8.22 3.87 13.34
CA PRO A 67 -9.29 4.51 14.10
C PRO A 67 -9.80 5.74 13.38
N GLU A 68 -10.99 6.20 13.78
CA GLU A 68 -11.53 7.49 13.29
C GLU A 68 -10.58 8.62 13.67
N HIS A 69 -10.56 9.66 12.86
CA HIS A 69 -9.78 10.89 13.09
C HIS A 69 -8.26 10.65 13.07
N SER A 70 -7.81 9.58 12.43
CA SER A 70 -6.39 9.28 12.33
C SER A 70 -5.84 9.74 10.98
N LYS A 71 -4.56 9.41 10.73
CA LYS A 71 -3.88 9.78 9.49
C LYS A 71 -3.33 8.54 8.81
N ILE A 72 -3.32 8.58 7.48
CA ILE A 72 -2.60 7.62 6.67
C ILE A 72 -1.58 8.42 5.88
N THR A 73 -0.31 8.14 6.09
CA THR A 73 0.77 8.86 5.44
C THR A 73 1.30 8.04 4.27
N ILE A 74 1.40 8.68 3.11
CA ILE A 74 1.91 8.08 1.89
C ILE A 74 3.22 8.76 1.56
N ARG A 75 4.32 8.02 1.66
CA ARG A 75 5.65 8.53 1.33
C ARG A 75 6.14 7.92 0.05
N LEU A 76 6.68 8.75 -0.81
CA LEU A 76 7.31 8.31 -2.05
C LEU A 76 8.77 8.67 -1.98
N GLN A 77 9.64 7.69 -2.18
CA GLN A 77 11.08 7.87 -2.09
C GLN A 77 11.75 7.24 -3.30
N LYS A 78 12.72 7.94 -3.84
CA LYS A 78 13.52 7.40 -4.93
C LYS A 78 14.86 6.93 -4.38
N ARG A 79 15.22 5.71 -4.71
CA ARG A 79 16.49 5.09 -4.32
C ARG A 79 17.23 4.66 -5.58
N THR A 80 18.49 4.30 -5.43
CA THR A 80 19.27 3.78 -6.55
C THR A 80 18.64 2.48 -7.05
N GLY A 81 18.12 2.52 -8.27
CA GLY A 81 17.55 1.35 -8.93
C GLY A 81 16.08 1.06 -8.63
N PHE A 82 15.46 1.77 -7.68
CA PHE A 82 14.05 1.52 -7.39
C PHE A 82 13.35 2.72 -6.76
N VAL A 83 12.03 2.68 -6.80
CA VAL A 83 11.17 3.66 -6.14
C VAL A 83 10.41 2.95 -5.03
N ARG A 84 10.27 3.59 -3.88
CA ARG A 84 9.55 3.04 -2.74
C ARG A 84 8.28 3.84 -2.47
N ILE A 85 7.19 3.12 -2.26
CA ILE A 85 5.93 3.68 -1.78
C ILE A 85 5.73 3.15 -0.37
N GLU A 86 5.64 4.04 0.61
CA GLU A 86 5.34 3.67 1.99
C GLU A 86 3.94 4.12 2.33
N ILE A 87 3.16 3.23 2.91
CA ILE A 87 1.80 3.54 3.35
C ILE A 87 1.74 3.22 4.84
N GLU A 88 1.71 4.25 5.65
CA GLU A 88 1.75 4.14 7.11
C GLU A 88 0.40 4.50 7.69
N ASP A 89 -0.17 3.61 8.50
CA ASP A 89 -1.42 3.85 9.21
C ASP A 89 -1.18 3.92 10.72
N GLN A 90 -2.20 4.37 11.44
CA GLN A 90 -2.19 4.49 12.90
C GLN A 90 -3.11 3.45 13.53
N GLY A 91 -3.28 2.32 12.88
CA GLY A 91 -4.19 1.27 13.29
C GLY A 91 -3.65 0.34 14.37
N ILE A 92 -4.22 -0.85 14.41
CA ILE A 92 -3.92 -1.81 15.48
C ILE A 92 -2.53 -2.44 15.37
N GLY A 93 -1.87 -2.28 14.23
CA GLY A 93 -0.58 -2.91 13.98
C GLY A 93 -0.71 -4.38 13.62
N ILE A 94 0.43 -4.97 13.29
CA ILE A 94 0.52 -6.38 12.90
C ILE A 94 1.62 -7.01 13.74
N PRO A 95 1.33 -8.13 14.43
CA PRO A 95 2.37 -8.83 15.18
C PRO A 95 3.48 -9.30 14.24
N GLN A 96 4.72 -9.18 14.67
CA GLN A 96 5.86 -9.57 13.85
C GLN A 96 5.75 -11.01 13.38
N SER A 97 5.19 -11.88 14.22
CA SER A 97 5.00 -13.28 13.87
C SER A 97 4.07 -13.49 12.68
N GLU A 98 3.29 -12.47 12.31
CA GLU A 98 2.34 -12.55 11.20
C GLU A 98 2.84 -11.88 9.92
N TYR A 99 4.02 -11.24 9.93
CA TYR A 99 4.51 -10.49 8.76
C TYR A 99 4.55 -11.32 7.48
N HIS A 100 4.95 -12.58 7.57
CA HIS A 100 5.03 -13.44 6.40
C HIS A 100 3.67 -14.01 6.00
N LYS A 101 2.71 -13.99 6.92
CA LYS A 101 1.42 -14.65 6.71
C LYS A 101 0.36 -13.74 6.11
N ILE A 102 0.46 -12.42 6.34
CA ILE A 102 -0.60 -11.48 5.94
C ILE A 102 -0.79 -11.41 4.43
N PHE A 103 0.21 -11.81 3.66
CA PHE A 103 0.11 -11.84 2.19
C PHE A 103 -0.34 -13.20 1.66
N GLN A 104 -0.60 -14.16 2.55
CA GLN A 104 -1.10 -15.47 2.14
C GLN A 104 -2.58 -15.38 1.79
N ARG A 105 -2.96 -16.19 0.81
CA ARG A 105 -4.34 -16.23 0.36
C ARG A 105 -5.26 -16.65 1.50
N PHE A 106 -6.34 -15.89 1.69
CA PHE A 106 -7.37 -16.12 2.73
C PHE A 106 -6.87 -15.96 4.16
N TYR A 107 -5.64 -15.48 4.36
CA TYR A 107 -5.15 -15.25 5.72
C TYR A 107 -5.86 -14.05 6.33
N ARG A 108 -6.20 -14.17 7.61
CA ARG A 108 -6.70 -13.07 8.42
C ARG A 108 -5.94 -13.08 9.74
N GLY A 109 -5.70 -11.90 10.29
CA GLY A 109 -5.00 -11.78 11.55
C GLY A 109 -5.74 -12.41 12.71
N THR A 110 -5.03 -12.71 13.79
CA THR A 110 -5.59 -13.36 14.96
C THR A 110 -6.21 -12.40 15.97
N ALA A 111 -5.89 -11.10 15.86
CA ALA A 111 -6.44 -10.10 16.78
C ALA A 111 -7.97 -10.06 16.66
N PRO A 112 -8.69 -9.95 17.78
CA PRO A 112 -10.15 -9.86 17.72
C PRO A 112 -10.66 -8.74 16.83
N GLU A 113 -9.98 -7.59 16.84
CA GLU A 113 -10.36 -6.45 16.03
C GLU A 113 -10.32 -6.78 14.53
N VAL A 114 -9.36 -7.61 14.12
CA VAL A 114 -9.25 -8.03 12.72
C VAL A 114 -10.37 -9.00 12.37
N ARG A 115 -10.66 -9.94 13.25
CA ARG A 115 -11.69 -10.96 12.98
C ARG A 115 -13.09 -10.38 12.94
N GLU A 116 -13.32 -9.26 13.61
CA GLU A 116 -14.60 -8.56 13.58
C GLU A 116 -14.86 -7.82 12.29
N LYS A 117 -13.79 -7.53 11.50
CA LYS A 117 -13.94 -6.82 10.26
C LYS A 117 -14.30 -7.78 9.13
N SER A 118 -15.12 -7.30 8.21
CA SER A 118 -15.44 -8.08 7.02
C SER A 118 -14.22 -8.14 6.09
N GLY A 119 -14.14 -9.19 5.31
CA GLY A 119 -13.07 -9.36 4.35
C GLY A 119 -12.78 -10.81 4.09
N THR A 120 -12.19 -11.10 2.94
CA THR A 120 -11.91 -12.46 2.50
C THR A 120 -10.45 -12.87 2.67
N GLY A 121 -9.56 -11.93 3.01
CA GLY A 121 -8.13 -12.21 3.10
C GLY A 121 -7.47 -12.33 1.74
N ILE A 122 -8.08 -11.80 0.68
CA ILE A 122 -7.55 -11.90 -0.69
C ILE A 122 -6.81 -10.62 -1.10
N GLY A 123 -7.21 -9.46 -0.57
CA GLY A 123 -6.69 -8.17 -1.02
C GLY A 123 -5.17 -8.05 -0.99
N LEU A 124 -4.54 -8.36 0.13
CA LEU A 124 -3.09 -8.27 0.26
C LEU A 124 -2.38 -9.35 -0.56
N TYR A 125 -2.97 -10.54 -0.66
CA TYR A 125 -2.46 -11.58 -1.54
C TYR A 125 -2.40 -11.09 -2.98
N LEU A 126 -3.49 -10.47 -3.47
CA LEU A 126 -3.52 -9.92 -4.82
C LEU A 126 -2.51 -8.80 -5.00
N SER A 127 -2.38 -7.92 -4.02
CA SER A 127 -1.39 -6.84 -4.08
C SER A 127 0.01 -7.41 -4.30
N ARG A 128 0.37 -8.44 -3.55
CA ARG A 128 1.67 -9.08 -3.69
C ARG A 128 1.85 -9.70 -5.07
N GLN A 129 0.84 -10.41 -5.57
CA GLN A 129 0.90 -11.01 -6.89
C GLN A 129 1.13 -9.94 -7.97
N ILE A 130 0.40 -8.84 -7.89
CA ILE A 130 0.51 -7.75 -8.86
C ILE A 130 1.89 -7.10 -8.78
N ILE A 131 2.34 -6.77 -7.58
CA ILE A 131 3.62 -6.12 -7.37
C ILE A 131 4.77 -7.00 -7.88
N GLU A 132 4.71 -8.31 -7.61
CA GLU A 132 5.73 -9.25 -8.10
C GLU A 132 5.74 -9.34 -9.61
N GLN A 133 4.58 -9.26 -10.25
CA GLN A 133 4.50 -9.21 -11.71
C GLN A 133 5.11 -7.92 -12.28
N HIS A 134 5.20 -6.87 -11.47
CA HIS A 134 5.89 -5.64 -11.85
C HIS A 134 7.40 -5.69 -11.54
N GLY A 135 7.90 -6.83 -11.07
CA GLY A 135 9.29 -6.96 -10.69
C GLY A 135 9.63 -6.34 -9.35
N GLY A 136 8.62 -6.02 -8.55
CA GLY A 136 8.78 -5.36 -7.27
C GLY A 136 8.54 -6.27 -6.08
N THR A 137 8.56 -5.68 -4.91
CA THR A 137 8.30 -6.38 -3.65
C THR A 137 7.33 -5.58 -2.80
N ILE A 138 6.62 -6.29 -1.92
CA ILE A 138 5.78 -5.67 -0.90
C ILE A 138 6.08 -6.34 0.44
N THR A 139 6.32 -5.52 1.46
CA THR A 139 6.61 -5.99 2.81
C THR A 139 5.85 -5.11 3.81
N VAL A 140 5.90 -5.49 5.08
CA VAL A 140 5.23 -4.74 6.14
C VAL A 140 6.14 -4.65 7.36
N ALA A 141 6.00 -3.55 8.10
CA ALA A 141 6.65 -3.36 9.39
C ALA A 141 5.67 -2.70 10.35
N SER A 142 5.82 -2.96 11.64
CA SER A 142 5.03 -2.25 12.65
C SER A 142 5.62 -0.88 12.91
N GLY A 143 4.76 0.04 13.36
CA GLY A 143 5.21 1.36 13.80
C GLY A 143 6.15 1.23 14.99
N LYS A 144 7.19 2.07 15.02
CA LYS A 144 8.22 2.01 16.05
C LYS A 144 7.78 2.62 17.37
N VAL A 145 6.92 3.61 17.30
CA VAL A 145 6.58 4.44 18.47
C VAL A 145 5.12 4.26 18.86
N ARG A 146 4.27 3.91 17.94
CA ARG A 146 2.83 3.73 18.16
C ARG A 146 2.37 2.46 17.48
N LYS A 147 1.20 2.00 17.89
CA LYS A 147 0.50 0.98 17.12
C LYS A 147 0.29 1.52 15.71
N GLY A 148 0.30 0.62 14.77
CA GLY A 148 0.15 0.96 13.38
C GLY A 148 1.03 0.05 12.54
N SER A 149 0.89 0.16 11.24
CA SER A 149 1.71 -0.63 10.32
C SER A 149 2.16 0.23 9.16
N THR A 150 3.27 -0.15 8.56
CA THR A 150 3.80 0.51 7.38
C THR A 150 3.99 -0.54 6.31
N PHE A 151 3.29 -0.38 5.19
CA PHE A 151 3.48 -1.23 4.02
C PHE A 151 4.49 -0.57 3.10
N LEU A 152 5.43 -1.36 2.63
CA LEU A 152 6.53 -0.91 1.78
C LEU A 152 6.43 -1.59 0.44
N ILE A 153 6.14 -0.82 -0.61
CA ILE A 153 6.10 -1.29 -1.99
C ILE A 153 7.33 -0.74 -2.69
N GLN A 154 8.13 -1.63 -3.29
CA GLN A 154 9.31 -1.23 -4.05
C GLN A 154 9.16 -1.68 -5.49
N LEU A 155 9.42 -0.77 -6.42
CA LEU A 155 9.29 -1.02 -7.85
C LEU A 155 10.60 -0.67 -8.55
N PRO A 156 11.02 -1.45 -9.56
CA PRO A 156 12.20 -1.11 -10.33
C PRO A 156 12.03 0.26 -10.99
N GLU A 157 13.08 1.06 -10.94
CA GLU A 157 13.02 2.42 -11.48
C GLU A 157 12.74 2.44 -12.98
N ASN A 158 13.43 1.57 -13.74
CA ASN A 158 13.36 1.57 -15.19
C ASN A 158 12.62 0.38 -15.79
N GLY A 159 11.98 -0.41 -14.95
CA GLY A 159 11.31 -1.62 -15.43
C GLY A 159 12.24 -2.68 -15.96
N LEU A 160 13.53 -2.55 -15.70
CA LEU A 160 14.52 -3.57 -16.03
C LEU A 160 14.47 -4.64 -14.95
N SER A 161 14.00 -5.77 -15.31
CA SER A 161 13.86 -6.86 -14.35
C SER A 161 14.36 -8.13 -14.98
#